data_507b5e7a79a3d9c3f2e67ac2530ce4a1
#
_entry.id   507b5e7a79a3d9c3f2e67ac2530ce4a1
#
_cell.length_a   1.000
_cell.length_b   1.000
_cell.length_c   1.000
_cell.angle_alpha   90.00
_cell.angle_beta   90.00
_cell.angle_gamma   90.00
#
_symmetry.space_group_name_H-M   'P 1'
#
loop_
_entity.id
_entity.type
_entity.pdbx_description
1 polymer ?
#
loop_
_entity_poly.entity_id
_entity_poly.type
_entity_poly.pdbx_seq_one_letter_code
_entity_poly.pdbx_strand_id
1 'polypeptide(L)'
;MSRYVVGVDVGTGSVRAALFDLRGSLLETAKQDIHTYSEHGIRFEQSSEEIWKAVCKAVRTVISDTNIDKTEVIGIGFDATCSLVVVTEDGQPLPVGEHGVGERNIIVWMDHRATDQAERINETGHAVLDYVGGRI
;
A
#
# COMPACT_ATOMS: atom_id res chain seq x y z
N MET A 1 26.80 -6.04 18.79
CA MET A 1 25.45 -5.50 18.79
C MET A 1 24.68 -6.22 17.69
N SER A 2 23.55 -6.78 18.03
CA SER A 2 22.64 -7.38 17.04
C SER A 2 22.09 -6.30 16.12
N ARG A 3 21.78 -6.63 14.88
CA ARG A 3 21.21 -5.70 13.90
C ARG A 3 20.06 -6.39 13.18
N TYR A 4 19.01 -5.63 12.96
CA TYR A 4 17.79 -6.14 12.38
C TYR A 4 17.29 -5.21 11.27
N VAL A 5 16.45 -5.74 10.40
CA VAL A 5 15.72 -4.99 9.38
C VAL A 5 14.23 -5.34 9.45
N VAL A 6 13.39 -4.38 9.10
CA VAL A 6 11.94 -4.57 9.01
C VAL A 6 11.52 -4.49 7.55
N GLY A 7 10.76 -5.48 7.09
CA GLY A 7 10.04 -5.43 5.83
C GLY A 7 8.57 -5.12 6.08
N VAL A 8 7.98 -4.25 5.27
CA VAL A 8 6.54 -3.90 5.32
C VAL A 8 5.93 -4.17 3.96
N ASP A 9 4.89 -4.99 3.94
CA ASP A 9 4.06 -5.29 2.77
C ASP A 9 2.69 -4.64 2.95
N VAL A 10 2.34 -3.70 2.08
CA VAL A 10 1.04 -3.04 2.02
C VAL A 10 0.21 -3.70 0.92
N GLY A 11 -0.49 -4.76 1.27
CA GLY A 11 -1.40 -5.46 0.37
C GLY A 11 -2.78 -4.79 0.27
N THR A 12 -3.67 -5.38 -0.53
CA THR A 12 -5.02 -4.83 -0.77
C THR A 12 -5.91 -4.85 0.48
N GLY A 13 -5.80 -5.89 1.31
CA GLY A 13 -6.68 -6.07 2.47
C GLY A 13 -5.97 -5.98 3.82
N SER A 14 -4.65 -5.86 3.84
CA SER A 14 -3.88 -5.81 5.09
C SER A 14 -2.48 -5.28 4.88
N VAL A 15 -1.94 -4.68 5.93
CA VAL A 15 -0.51 -4.40 6.09
C VAL A 15 0.13 -5.54 6.89
N ARG A 16 1.29 -5.99 6.46
CA ARG A 16 2.13 -6.93 7.18
C ARG A 16 3.49 -6.32 7.45
N ALA A 17 4.00 -6.49 8.65
CA ALA A 17 5.37 -6.17 9.00
C ALA A 17 6.09 -7.44 9.43
N ALA A 18 7.37 -7.55 9.08
CA ALA A 18 8.20 -8.69 9.46
C ALA A 18 9.58 -8.20 9.89
N LEU A 19 10.11 -8.79 10.96
CA LEU A 19 11.44 -8.52 11.50
C LEU A 19 12.41 -9.63 11.11
N PHE A 20 13.56 -9.24 10.59
CA PHE A 20 14.60 -10.17 10.15
C PHE A 20 15.96 -9.86 10.78
N ASP A 21 16.76 -10.89 11.01
CA ASP A 21 18.20 -10.72 11.23
C ASP A 21 18.92 -10.44 9.89
N LEU A 22 20.19 -10.05 9.96
CA LEU A 22 20.99 -9.78 8.74
C LEU A 22 21.34 -11.04 7.91
N ARG A 23 21.00 -12.23 8.38
CA ARG A 23 21.13 -13.48 7.62
C ARG A 23 19.85 -13.82 6.87
N GLY A 24 18.79 -13.01 7.03
CA GLY A 24 17.48 -13.22 6.41
C GLY A 24 16.57 -14.15 7.20
N SER A 25 16.91 -14.48 8.45
CA SER A 25 16.04 -15.30 9.29
C SER A 25 14.86 -14.45 9.75
N LEU A 26 13.65 -14.92 9.52
CA LEU A 26 12.41 -14.31 10.03
C LEU A 26 12.33 -14.54 11.54
N LEU A 27 12.15 -13.46 12.30
CA LEU A 27 12.07 -13.49 13.76
C LEU A 27 10.62 -13.33 14.25
N GLU A 28 9.87 -12.39 13.68
CA GLU A 28 8.50 -12.11 14.07
C GLU A 28 7.73 -11.46 12.92
N THR A 29 6.39 -11.60 12.96
CA THR A 29 5.48 -10.98 12.00
C THR A 29 4.26 -10.39 12.68
N ALA A 30 3.74 -9.30 12.13
CA ALA A 30 2.46 -8.74 12.55
C ALA A 30 1.61 -8.36 11.35
N LYS A 31 0.30 -8.54 11.46
CA LYS A 31 -0.68 -8.19 10.44
C LYS A 31 -1.68 -7.19 11.03
N GLN A 32 -2.05 -6.18 10.23
CA GLN A 32 -3.17 -5.28 10.51
C GLN A 32 -4.07 -5.24 9.29
N ASP A 33 -5.34 -5.51 9.48
CA ASP A 33 -6.32 -5.38 8.39
C ASP A 33 -6.57 -3.91 8.08
N ILE A 34 -6.80 -3.60 6.80
CA ILE A 34 -7.18 -2.30 6.28
C ILE A 34 -8.48 -2.42 5.52
N HIS A 35 -9.22 -1.31 5.45
CA HIS A 35 -10.52 -1.31 4.79
C HIS A 35 -10.40 -0.95 3.31
N THR A 36 -11.09 -1.72 2.45
CA THR A 36 -11.34 -1.36 1.06
C THR A 36 -12.83 -1.04 0.91
N TYR A 37 -13.13 0.21 0.58
CA TYR A 37 -14.48 0.69 0.34
C TYR A 37 -14.88 0.34 -1.08
N SER A 38 -16.02 -0.33 -1.25
CA SER A 38 -16.53 -0.70 -2.58
C SER A 38 -17.88 -0.05 -2.81
N GLU A 39 -18.06 0.56 -3.98
CA GLU A 39 -19.31 1.15 -4.42
C GLU A 39 -19.69 0.62 -5.81
N HIS A 40 -20.93 0.17 -5.96
CA HIS A 40 -21.50 -0.36 -7.20
C HIS A 40 -20.68 -1.48 -7.89
N GLY A 41 -19.77 -2.15 -7.17
CA GLY A 41 -18.94 -3.24 -7.69
C GLY A 41 -17.85 -2.83 -8.68
N ILE A 42 -17.70 -1.54 -8.98
CA ILE A 42 -16.72 -1.01 -9.93
C ILE A 42 -15.76 0.01 -9.31
N ARG A 43 -16.13 0.62 -8.19
CA ARG A 43 -15.30 1.59 -7.47
C ARG A 43 -14.69 0.92 -6.25
N PHE A 44 -13.38 1.06 -6.09
CA PHE A 44 -12.63 0.53 -4.96
C PHE A 44 -11.69 1.60 -4.44
N GLU A 45 -11.89 2.02 -3.20
CA GLU A 45 -11.18 3.13 -2.58
C GLU A 45 -10.58 2.73 -1.24
N GLN A 46 -9.50 3.42 -0.84
CA GLN A 46 -8.84 3.25 0.45
C GLN A 46 -8.43 4.61 1.02
N SER A 47 -8.05 4.62 2.30
CA SER A 47 -7.50 5.78 2.99
C SER A 47 -6.01 5.60 3.26
N SER A 48 -5.19 6.53 2.80
CA SER A 48 -3.75 6.52 3.10
C SER A 48 -3.46 6.69 4.59
N GLU A 49 -4.31 7.45 5.29
CA GLU A 49 -4.21 7.62 6.75
C GLU A 49 -4.49 6.32 7.51
N GLU A 50 -5.49 5.55 7.07
CA GLU A 50 -5.78 4.24 7.66
C GLU A 50 -4.63 3.27 7.43
N ILE A 51 -4.11 3.22 6.19
CA ILE A 51 -2.95 2.39 5.84
C ILE A 51 -1.74 2.78 6.69
N TRP A 52 -1.45 4.08 6.85
CA TRP A 52 -0.33 4.55 7.66
C TRP A 52 -0.46 4.16 9.13
N LYS A 53 -1.65 4.27 9.71
CA LYS A 53 -1.94 3.82 11.07
C LYS A 53 -1.71 2.30 11.21
N ALA A 54 -2.13 1.51 10.23
CA ALA A 54 -1.91 0.07 10.19
C ALA A 54 -0.41 -0.29 10.09
N VAL A 55 0.35 0.41 9.23
CA VAL A 55 1.82 0.29 9.14
C VAL A 55 2.47 0.56 10.49
N CYS A 56 2.18 1.70 11.10
CA CYS A 56 2.75 2.07 12.38
C CYS A 56 2.45 1.02 13.46
N LYS A 57 1.23 0.48 13.47
CA LYS A 57 0.83 -0.53 14.44
C LYS A 57 1.56 -1.85 14.20
N ALA A 58 1.61 -2.34 12.95
CA ALA A 58 2.30 -3.58 12.60
C ALA A 58 3.80 -3.52 12.96
N VAL A 59 4.48 -2.43 12.60
CA VAL A 59 5.92 -2.24 12.90
C VAL A 59 6.17 -2.19 14.41
N ARG A 60 5.34 -1.47 15.16
CA ARG A 60 5.48 -1.44 16.63
C ARG A 60 5.28 -2.81 17.25
N THR A 61 4.33 -3.59 16.74
CA THR A 61 4.02 -4.94 17.24
C THR A 61 5.23 -5.86 17.07
N VAL A 62 5.83 -5.95 15.86
CA VAL A 62 6.98 -6.85 15.65
C VAL A 62 8.19 -6.49 16.52
N ILE A 63 8.37 -5.20 16.84
CA ILE A 63 9.45 -4.76 17.70
C ILE A 63 9.15 -5.11 19.18
N SER A 64 7.92 -4.84 19.65
CA SER A 64 7.54 -5.10 21.03
C SER A 64 7.52 -6.58 21.37
N ASP A 65 7.06 -7.42 20.45
CA ASP A 65 6.89 -8.86 20.69
C ASP A 65 8.23 -9.63 20.68
N THR A 66 9.27 -9.05 20.07
CA THR A 66 10.62 -9.63 20.08
C THR A 66 11.51 -9.14 21.22
N ASN A 67 11.08 -8.14 21.97
CA ASN A 67 11.87 -7.50 23.04
C ASN A 67 13.26 -6.99 22.59
N ILE A 68 13.44 -6.69 21.29
CA ILE A 68 14.66 -6.07 20.78
C ILE A 68 14.68 -4.57 21.10
N ASP A 69 15.87 -4.00 21.21
CA ASP A 69 15.98 -2.54 21.25
C ASP A 69 15.72 -1.99 19.84
N LYS A 70 14.76 -1.04 19.74
CA LYS A 70 14.44 -0.37 18.47
C LYS A 70 15.65 0.29 17.80
N THR A 71 16.68 0.65 18.57
CA THR A 71 17.95 1.21 18.06
C THR A 71 18.81 0.18 17.33
N GLU A 72 18.52 -1.11 17.47
CA GLU A 72 19.17 -2.19 16.72
C GLU A 72 18.51 -2.41 15.35
N VAL A 73 17.37 -1.81 15.06
CA VAL A 73 16.74 -1.81 13.72
C VAL A 73 17.45 -0.78 12.87
N ILE A 74 18.21 -1.26 11.88
CA ILE A 74 19.07 -0.41 11.04
C ILE A 74 18.44 -0.02 9.70
N GLY A 75 17.28 -0.57 9.36
CA GLY A 75 16.60 -0.27 8.11
C GLY A 75 15.17 -0.79 8.10
N ILE A 76 14.34 -0.12 7.29
CA ILE A 76 12.98 -0.51 6.97
C ILE A 76 12.79 -0.42 5.45
N GLY A 77 12.20 -1.45 4.86
CA GLY A 77 11.83 -1.48 3.45
C GLY A 77 10.33 -1.62 3.29
N PHE A 78 9.78 -1.05 2.22
CA PHE A 78 8.37 -1.10 1.90
C PHE A 78 8.14 -1.71 0.53
N ASP A 79 7.11 -2.52 0.44
CA ASP A 79 6.44 -2.90 -0.78
C ASP A 79 4.95 -2.55 -0.68
N ALA A 80 4.33 -2.17 -1.79
CA ALA A 80 2.92 -1.77 -1.81
C ALA A 80 2.27 -2.09 -3.16
N THR A 81 0.94 -2.24 -3.14
CA THR A 81 0.15 -2.32 -4.39
C THR A 81 0.30 -1.04 -5.21
N CYS A 82 0.15 -1.14 -6.53
CA CYS A 82 0.27 -0.03 -7.49
C CYS A 82 -0.95 0.92 -7.51
N SER A 83 -1.66 1.06 -6.39
CA SER A 83 -2.83 1.94 -6.27
C SER A 83 -2.46 3.42 -6.37
N LEU A 84 -3.33 4.23 -7.00
CA LEU A 84 -3.12 5.68 -7.14
C LEU A 84 -3.48 6.40 -5.85
N VAL A 85 -2.52 7.07 -5.22
CA VAL A 85 -2.74 7.92 -4.03
C VAL A 85 -2.78 9.38 -4.45
N VAL A 86 -3.82 10.10 -4.05
CA VAL A 86 -4.00 11.52 -4.36
C VAL A 86 -3.83 12.36 -3.10
N VAL A 87 -2.95 13.35 -3.19
CA VAL A 87 -2.66 14.28 -2.09
C VAL A 87 -2.58 15.71 -2.61
N THR A 88 -2.78 16.67 -1.72
CA THR A 88 -2.55 18.09 -1.98
C THR A 88 -1.04 18.39 -2.03
N GLU A 89 -0.65 19.60 -2.42
CA GLU A 89 0.77 20.03 -2.47
C GLU A 89 1.46 19.95 -1.09
N ASP A 90 0.71 20.13 -0.01
CA ASP A 90 1.19 20.00 1.37
C ASP A 90 1.04 18.59 1.94
N GLY A 91 0.73 17.61 1.09
CA GLY A 91 0.70 16.19 1.43
C GLY A 91 -0.55 15.71 2.17
N GLN A 92 -1.61 16.53 2.23
CA GLN A 92 -2.86 16.11 2.86
C GLN A 92 -3.68 15.20 1.92
N PRO A 93 -4.41 14.20 2.44
CA PRO A 93 -5.30 13.38 1.64
C PRO A 93 -6.32 14.22 0.86
N LEU A 94 -6.43 13.99 -0.46
CA LEU A 94 -7.44 14.61 -1.30
C LEU A 94 -8.48 13.54 -1.70
N PRO A 95 -9.75 13.66 -1.23
CA PRO A 95 -10.78 12.66 -1.51
C PRO A 95 -11.02 12.44 -3.00
N VAL A 96 -11.11 11.17 -3.44
CA VAL A 96 -11.30 10.76 -4.85
C VAL A 96 -12.74 10.30 -5.14
N GLY A 97 -13.56 10.11 -4.12
CA GLY A 97 -14.97 9.68 -4.24
C GLY A 97 -15.88 10.78 -4.78
N GLU A 98 -16.99 10.36 -5.39
CA GLU A 98 -17.97 11.24 -6.04
C GLU A 98 -18.59 12.30 -5.11
N HIS A 99 -18.61 12.01 -3.82
CA HIS A 99 -19.19 12.89 -2.82
C HIS A 99 -18.18 13.56 -1.88
N GLY A 100 -16.87 13.43 -2.18
CA GLY A 100 -15.82 13.95 -1.31
C GLY A 100 -15.88 13.38 0.12
N VAL A 101 -16.44 12.18 0.26
CA VAL A 101 -16.71 11.59 1.56
C VAL A 101 -15.42 11.06 2.17
N GLY A 102 -15.05 11.65 3.29
CA GLY A 102 -14.03 11.13 4.16
C GLY A 102 -12.62 11.24 3.61
N GLU A 103 -11.72 10.51 4.23
CA GLU A 103 -10.28 10.47 3.96
C GLU A 103 -9.91 9.48 2.84
N ARG A 104 -10.86 9.08 1.96
CA ARG A 104 -10.66 8.12 0.88
C ARG A 104 -9.94 8.80 -0.28
N ASN A 105 -8.64 8.74 -0.28
CA ASN A 105 -7.79 9.41 -1.25
C ASN A 105 -7.01 8.44 -2.16
N ILE A 106 -7.36 7.13 -2.12
CA ILE A 106 -6.73 6.11 -2.93
C ILE A 106 -7.74 5.49 -3.88
N ILE A 107 -7.41 5.46 -5.18
CA ILE A 107 -8.07 4.62 -6.18
C ILE A 107 -7.30 3.31 -6.24
N VAL A 108 -7.94 2.21 -5.82
CA VAL A 108 -7.29 0.89 -5.72
C VAL A 108 -7.00 0.35 -7.12
N TRP A 109 -5.92 -0.42 -7.28
CA TRP A 109 -5.48 -1.00 -8.57
C TRP A 109 -6.56 -1.82 -9.30
N MET A 110 -7.53 -2.38 -8.57
CA MET A 110 -8.65 -3.15 -9.12
C MET A 110 -9.91 -2.32 -9.38
N ASP A 111 -9.81 -0.98 -9.36
CA ASP A 111 -10.92 -0.07 -9.69
C ASP A 111 -11.18 -0.07 -11.20
N HIS A 112 -12.44 -0.17 -11.59
CA HIS A 112 -12.85 -0.27 -12.98
C HIS A 112 -13.52 0.99 -13.56
N ARG A 113 -13.47 2.13 -12.83
CA ARG A 113 -14.10 3.38 -13.31
C ARG A 113 -13.46 3.95 -14.59
N ALA A 114 -12.24 3.55 -14.93
CA ALA A 114 -11.49 4.03 -16.09
C ALA A 114 -11.41 3.01 -17.26
N THR A 115 -12.28 2.00 -17.29
CA THR A 115 -12.23 0.93 -18.30
C THR A 115 -12.33 1.47 -19.72
N ASP A 116 -13.26 2.40 -19.99
CA ASP A 116 -13.41 2.99 -21.35
C ASP A 116 -12.15 3.78 -21.79
N GLN A 117 -11.46 4.42 -20.83
CA GLN A 117 -10.21 5.13 -21.08
C GLN A 117 -9.08 4.15 -21.40
N ALA A 118 -8.99 3.06 -20.64
CA ALA A 118 -8.01 2.00 -20.88
C ALA A 118 -8.21 1.36 -22.26
N GLU A 119 -9.44 1.06 -22.65
CA GLU A 119 -9.76 0.51 -23.98
C GLU A 119 -9.32 1.45 -25.10
N ARG A 120 -9.64 2.75 -25.00
CA ARG A 120 -9.17 3.75 -25.99
C ARG A 120 -7.65 3.82 -26.09
N ILE A 121 -6.92 3.68 -25.00
CA ILE A 121 -5.45 3.66 -25.00
C ILE A 121 -4.96 2.38 -25.69
N ASN A 122 -5.55 1.23 -25.38
CA ASN A 122 -5.18 -0.05 -25.99
C ASN A 122 -5.41 -0.05 -27.52
N GLU A 123 -6.49 0.57 -27.99
CA GLU A 123 -6.81 0.70 -29.41
C GLU A 123 -5.79 1.54 -30.19
N THR A 124 -5.02 2.40 -29.55
CA THR A 124 -3.97 3.19 -30.22
C THR A 124 -2.84 2.34 -30.79
N GLY A 125 -2.60 1.14 -30.25
CA GLY A 125 -1.44 0.31 -30.59
C GLY A 125 -0.10 0.99 -30.36
N HIS A 126 -0.04 2.01 -29.49
CA HIS A 126 1.17 2.78 -29.25
C HIS A 126 2.27 1.90 -28.62
N ALA A 127 3.51 2.08 -29.07
CA ALA A 127 4.66 1.27 -28.64
C ALA A 127 4.90 1.26 -27.14
N VAL A 128 4.40 2.26 -26.38
CA VAL A 128 4.47 2.28 -24.91
C VAL A 128 3.76 1.07 -24.28
N LEU A 129 2.77 0.49 -24.95
CA LEU A 129 2.04 -0.68 -24.44
C LEU A 129 2.96 -1.91 -24.30
N ASP A 130 4.01 -2.01 -25.12
CA ASP A 130 4.97 -3.12 -25.04
C ASP A 130 5.70 -3.15 -23.67
N TYR A 131 5.88 -1.98 -23.04
CA TYR A 131 6.53 -1.86 -21.72
C TYR A 131 5.63 -2.23 -20.53
N VAL A 132 4.31 -2.34 -20.75
CA VAL A 132 3.33 -2.67 -19.71
C VAL A 132 2.61 -4.00 -19.98
N GLY A 133 3.21 -4.86 -20.83
CA GLY A 133 2.69 -6.18 -21.14
C GLY A 133 1.73 -6.21 -22.34
N GLY A 134 1.73 -5.17 -23.17
CA GLY A 134 0.96 -5.08 -24.41
C GLY A 134 -0.45 -4.48 -24.26
N ARG A 135 -0.89 -4.27 -23.02
CA ARG A 135 -2.24 -3.80 -22.71
C ARG A 135 -2.29 -3.22 -21.29
N ILE A 136 -3.13 -2.21 -21.06
CA ILE A 136 -3.49 -1.70 -19.74
C ILE A 136 -4.93 -2.05 -19.39
#